data_91a73a49e1cfb2cddbec349d66600f28
#
_entry.id   91a73a49e1cfb2cddbec349d66600f28
#
_cell.length_a   1.000
_cell.length_b   1.000
_cell.length_c   1.000
_cell.angle_alpha   90.00
_cell.angle_beta   90.00
_cell.angle_gamma   90.00
#
_symmetry.space_group_name_H-M   'P 1'
#
loop_
_entity.id
_entity.type
_entity.pdbx_description
1 polymer ?
#
loop_
_entity_poly.entity_id
_entity_poly.type
_entity_poly.pdbx_seq_one_letter_code
_entity_poly.pdbx_strand_id
1 'polypeptide(L)'
;FVTGEANKDGELSRINHATKTQANDDDDDILNEYINTAASAITDLLSGHLSPSQPADQKEKFIFTCQMPDSYDTNQNRAITNGIKDYMSAYTLYKWYKRVAPDMADASELEIIRSDINHRINQRRKPVRRPVLPLNF
;
A
#
# COMPACT_ATOMS: atom_id res chain seq x y z
N PHE A 1 -7.59 6.21 5.50
CA PHE A 1 -7.91 5.66 5.89
C PHE A 1 -9.08 5.37 5.53
N VAL A 2 -9.37 4.59 5.61
CA VAL A 2 -10.63 4.28 5.34
C VAL A 2 -11.44 5.18 6.05
N THR A 3 -11.23 6.31 5.90
CA THR A 3 -12.03 7.18 6.59
C THR A 3 -13.21 7.39 5.78
N GLY A 4 -14.25 7.48 6.38
CA GLY A 4 -15.49 7.68 5.76
C GLY A 4 -15.53 8.91 4.90
N GLU A 5 -14.79 9.90 5.27
CA GLU A 5 -14.83 11.14 4.54
C GLU A 5 -14.35 11.02 3.13
N ALA A 6 -13.31 10.26 2.93
CA ALA A 6 -12.71 10.17 1.63
C ALA A 6 -13.50 9.30 0.70
N ASN A 7 -14.35 8.43 1.22
CA ASN A 7 -14.94 7.38 0.40
C ASN A 7 -16.44 7.33 0.49
N LYS A 8 -17.06 8.47 0.64
CA LYS A 8 -18.49 8.48 0.85
C LYS A 8 -19.29 7.74 -0.17
N ASP A 9 -18.87 7.82 -1.41
CA ASP A 9 -19.70 7.29 -2.46
C ASP A 9 -19.36 5.88 -2.84
N GLY A 10 -18.10 5.49 -2.70
CA GLY A 10 -17.66 4.19 -3.14
C GLY A 10 -17.36 3.27 -1.99
N GLU A 11 -16.19 3.43 -1.42
CA GLU A 11 -15.68 2.48 -0.44
C GLU A 11 -16.48 2.49 0.83
N LEU A 12 -16.87 3.65 1.32
CA LEU A 12 -17.66 3.73 2.53
C LEU A 12 -19.01 3.09 2.33
N SER A 13 -19.62 3.31 1.18
CA SER A 13 -20.90 2.71 0.88
C SER A 13 -20.82 1.19 0.86
N ARG A 14 -19.75 0.67 0.29
CA ARG A 14 -19.54 -0.78 0.27
C ARG A 14 -19.34 -1.34 1.66
N ILE A 15 -18.54 -0.67 2.47
CA ILE A 15 -18.32 -1.10 3.84
C ILE A 15 -19.62 -1.07 4.61
N ASN A 16 -20.36 0.01 4.53
CA ASN A 16 -21.62 0.12 5.23
C ASN A 16 -22.63 -0.92 4.76
N HIS A 17 -22.67 -1.18 3.47
CA HIS A 17 -23.56 -2.19 2.94
C HIS A 17 -23.18 -3.57 3.45
N ALA A 18 -21.91 -3.89 3.42
CA ALA A 18 -21.43 -5.19 3.84
C ALA A 18 -21.59 -5.39 5.34
N THR A 19 -21.44 -4.34 6.12
CA THR A 19 -21.46 -4.44 7.56
C THR A 19 -22.74 -3.96 8.16
N LYS A 20 -23.63 -3.43 7.34
CA LYS A 20 -24.87 -2.84 7.81
C LYS A 20 -24.64 -1.77 8.83
N THR A 21 -23.67 -0.96 8.58
CA THR A 21 -23.34 0.16 9.43
C THR A 21 -22.95 -0.25 10.83
N GLN A 22 -22.28 -1.36 10.91
CA GLN A 22 -21.97 -1.82 12.20
C GLN A 22 -20.71 -1.29 12.76
N ALA A 23 -20.00 -0.44 12.04
CA ALA A 23 -18.81 0.16 12.56
C ALA A 23 -19.18 1.06 13.74
N ASN A 24 -18.79 0.65 14.92
CA ASN A 24 -18.97 1.40 16.14
C ASN A 24 -17.62 1.45 16.85
N ASP A 25 -17.57 1.92 18.07
CA ASP A 25 -16.30 2.08 18.77
C ASP A 25 -15.53 0.77 18.93
N ASP A 26 -16.23 -0.34 19.11
CA ASP A 26 -15.59 -1.64 19.22
C ASP A 26 -15.03 -2.06 17.87
N ASP A 27 -15.73 -1.76 16.79
CA ASP A 27 -15.27 -2.07 15.45
C ASP A 27 -14.09 -1.20 15.06
N ASP A 28 -14.01 0.01 15.56
CA ASP A 28 -12.86 0.88 15.30
C ASP A 28 -11.57 0.26 15.80
N ASP A 29 -11.59 -0.38 16.95
CA ASP A 29 -10.42 -1.08 17.47
C ASP A 29 -9.99 -2.22 16.54
N ILE A 30 -10.97 -2.95 16.03
CA ILE A 30 -10.70 -4.05 15.11
C ILE A 30 -10.14 -3.52 13.79
N LEU A 31 -10.73 -2.46 13.27
CA LEU A 31 -10.24 -1.84 12.03
C LEU A 31 -8.83 -1.31 12.19
N ASN A 32 -8.54 -0.69 13.32
CA ASN A 32 -7.19 -0.22 13.61
C ASN A 32 -6.19 -1.36 13.69
N GLU A 33 -6.61 -2.49 14.24
CA GLU A 33 -5.75 -3.67 14.26
C GLU A 33 -5.46 -4.15 12.85
N TYR A 34 -6.46 -4.16 11.98
CA TYR A 34 -6.25 -4.56 10.59
C TYR A 34 -5.32 -3.59 9.85
N ILE A 35 -5.48 -2.30 10.12
CA ILE A 35 -4.61 -1.29 9.52
C ILE A 35 -3.16 -1.50 9.98
N ASN A 36 -2.96 -1.75 11.26
CA ASN A 36 -1.62 -2.00 11.79
C ASN A 36 -1.02 -3.28 11.22
N THR A 37 -1.83 -4.29 11.02
CA THR A 37 -1.36 -5.54 10.39
C THR A 37 -0.99 -5.30 8.94
N ALA A 38 -1.77 -4.48 8.24
CA ALA A 38 -1.44 -4.09 6.87
C ALA A 38 -0.10 -3.35 6.82
N ALA A 39 0.13 -2.44 7.75
CA ALA A 39 1.40 -1.73 7.83
C ALA A 39 2.57 -2.68 8.08
N SER A 40 2.36 -3.71 8.91
CA SER A 40 3.38 -4.74 9.12
C SER A 40 3.67 -5.52 7.85
N ALA A 41 2.64 -5.82 7.07
CA ALA A 41 2.84 -6.51 5.80
C ALA A 41 3.63 -5.65 4.81
N ILE A 42 3.40 -4.35 4.82
CA ILE A 42 4.19 -3.42 4.01
C ILE A 42 5.63 -3.37 4.50
N THR A 43 5.84 -3.36 5.80
CA THR A 43 7.19 -3.40 6.37
C THR A 43 7.94 -4.64 5.89
N ASP A 44 7.27 -5.79 5.88
CA ASP A 44 7.87 -7.02 5.37
C ASP A 44 8.19 -6.91 3.88
N LEU A 45 7.30 -6.34 3.10
CA LEU A 45 7.50 -6.16 1.67
C LEU A 45 8.69 -5.26 1.38
N LEU A 46 8.90 -4.24 2.19
CA LEU A 46 9.98 -3.27 2.01
C LEU A 46 11.26 -3.66 2.77
N SER A 47 11.28 -4.81 3.44
CA SER A 47 12.34 -5.13 4.40
C SER A 47 13.75 -5.02 3.86
N GLY A 48 13.96 -5.35 2.61
CA GLY A 48 15.28 -5.24 1.98
C GLY A 48 15.72 -3.83 1.68
N HIS A 49 14.83 -2.87 1.83
CA HIS A 49 15.09 -1.47 1.46
C HIS A 49 14.91 -0.50 2.62
N LEU A 50 14.40 -0.97 3.75
CA LEU A 50 14.15 -0.07 4.86
C LEU A 50 15.45 0.46 5.45
N SER A 51 15.47 1.73 5.75
CA SER A 51 16.58 2.35 6.45
C SER A 51 16.66 1.78 7.87
N PRO A 52 17.86 1.61 8.42
CA PRO A 52 18.01 1.17 9.80
C PRO A 52 17.32 2.08 10.81
N SER A 53 17.22 3.35 10.49
CA SER A 53 16.58 4.31 11.37
C SER A 53 15.22 4.67 10.79
N GLN A 54 14.17 4.20 11.45
CA GLN A 54 12.81 4.52 11.04
C GLN A 54 12.22 5.56 11.97
N PRO A 55 11.51 6.56 11.44
CA PRO A 55 10.83 7.51 12.31
C PRO A 55 9.68 6.82 13.03
N ALA A 56 9.31 7.37 14.16
CA ALA A 56 8.14 6.89 14.87
C ALA A 56 6.90 7.18 14.03
N ASP A 57 5.94 6.27 14.10
CA ASP A 57 4.67 6.49 13.43
C ASP A 57 3.96 7.69 14.05
N GLN A 58 3.39 8.49 13.20
CA GLN A 58 2.56 9.61 13.65
C GLN A 58 1.11 9.13 13.70
N LYS A 59 0.34 9.81 14.51
CA LYS A 59 -1.08 9.53 14.58
C LYS A 59 -1.68 9.65 13.18
N GLU A 60 -2.40 8.63 12.77
CA GLU A 60 -3.07 8.57 11.47
C GLU A 60 -2.12 8.58 10.27
N LYS A 61 -0.85 8.29 10.50
CA LYS A 61 0.11 8.32 9.40
C LYS A 61 1.19 7.30 9.63
N PHE A 62 1.45 6.50 8.62
CA PHE A 62 2.56 5.56 8.61
C PHE A 62 3.67 6.10 7.73
N ILE A 63 4.89 6.02 8.21
CA ILE A 63 6.04 6.53 7.48
C ILE A 63 7.03 5.40 7.31
N PHE A 64 7.38 5.12 6.07
CA PHE A 64 8.39 4.13 5.74
C PHE A 64 9.56 4.84 5.07
N THR A 65 10.72 4.78 5.69
CA THR A 65 11.92 5.39 5.13
C THR A 65 12.78 4.31 4.52
N CYS A 66 13.01 4.42 3.23
CA CYS A 66 13.78 3.44 2.48
C CYS A 66 15.11 4.01 2.04
N GLN A 67 16.11 3.14 2.03
CA GLN A 67 17.42 3.46 1.51
C GLN A 67 17.59 2.70 0.21
N MET A 68 17.62 3.42 -0.88
CA MET A 68 17.60 2.81 -2.20
C MET A 68 18.97 2.93 -2.87
N PRO A 69 19.31 1.99 -3.76
CA PRO A 69 20.54 2.10 -4.51
C PRO A 69 20.49 3.30 -5.46
N ASP A 70 21.66 3.78 -5.86
CA ASP A 70 21.74 4.95 -6.74
C ASP A 70 21.03 4.74 -8.08
N SER A 71 20.94 3.50 -8.52
CA SER A 71 20.28 3.18 -9.79
C SER A 71 18.78 3.08 -9.68
N TYR A 72 18.23 3.25 -8.49
CA TYR A 72 16.78 3.20 -8.31
C TYR A 72 16.10 4.31 -9.13
N ASP A 73 14.98 3.98 -9.74
CA ASP A 73 14.23 4.94 -10.53
C ASP A 73 13.30 5.74 -9.64
N THR A 74 13.69 6.96 -9.32
CA THR A 74 12.91 7.83 -8.44
C THR A 74 11.55 8.21 -9.01
N ASN A 75 11.36 8.02 -10.31
CA ASN A 75 10.05 8.26 -10.91
C ASN A 75 9.00 7.29 -10.39
N GLN A 76 9.43 6.20 -9.76
CA GLN A 76 8.50 5.23 -9.18
C GLN A 76 7.98 5.63 -7.81
N ASN A 77 8.54 6.65 -7.17
CA ASN A 77 8.18 7.00 -5.80
C ASN A 77 6.69 7.22 -5.59
N ARG A 78 6.09 7.98 -6.48
CA ARG A 78 4.67 8.31 -6.36
C ARG A 78 3.79 7.07 -6.52
N ALA A 79 4.12 6.25 -7.51
CA ALA A 79 3.34 5.03 -7.76
C ALA A 79 3.49 4.04 -6.61
N ILE A 80 4.69 3.94 -6.02
CA ILE A 80 4.92 3.07 -4.87
C ILE A 80 4.13 3.57 -3.67
N THR A 81 4.14 4.86 -3.40
CA THR A 81 3.38 5.44 -2.30
C THR A 81 1.89 5.18 -2.46
N ASN A 82 1.37 5.39 -3.67
CA ASN A 82 -0.03 5.12 -3.95
C ASN A 82 -0.34 3.63 -3.82
N GLY A 83 0.55 2.78 -4.28
CA GLY A 83 0.40 1.34 -4.15
C GLY A 83 0.34 0.89 -2.69
N ILE A 84 1.16 1.47 -1.84
CA ILE A 84 1.14 1.16 -0.41
C ILE A 84 -0.21 1.57 0.20
N LYS A 85 -0.70 2.75 -0.15
CA LYS A 85 -2.01 3.19 0.33
C LYS A 85 -3.12 2.25 -0.14
N ASP A 86 -3.07 1.87 -1.40
CA ASP A 86 -4.06 0.97 -1.97
C ASP A 86 -4.00 -0.41 -1.31
N TYR A 87 -2.80 -0.89 -1.04
CA TYR A 87 -2.63 -2.17 -0.38
C TYR A 87 -3.22 -2.15 1.03
N MET A 88 -2.94 -1.10 1.79
CA MET A 88 -3.43 -0.99 3.16
C MET A 88 -4.96 -0.90 3.18
N SER A 89 -5.53 -0.15 2.26
CA SER A 89 -6.98 -0.05 2.15
C SER A 89 -7.61 -1.37 1.75
N ALA A 90 -7.06 -2.02 0.73
CA ALA A 90 -7.58 -3.30 0.24
C ALA A 90 -7.43 -4.39 1.30
N TYR A 91 -6.33 -4.40 2.02
CA TYR A 91 -6.09 -5.38 3.08
C TYR A 91 -7.11 -5.21 4.21
N THR A 92 -7.31 -3.99 4.65
CA THR A 92 -8.26 -3.70 5.72
C THR A 92 -9.67 -4.11 5.30
N LEU A 93 -10.05 -3.77 4.08
CA LEU A 93 -11.36 -4.12 3.56
C LEU A 93 -11.52 -5.64 3.41
N TYR A 94 -10.49 -6.32 2.93
CA TYR A 94 -10.51 -7.77 2.83
C TYR A 94 -10.71 -8.42 4.19
N LYS A 95 -10.00 -7.97 5.20
CA LYS A 95 -10.11 -8.51 6.55
C LYS A 95 -11.49 -8.24 7.14
N TRP A 96 -12.01 -7.06 6.88
CA TRP A 96 -13.35 -6.73 7.36
C TRP A 96 -14.41 -7.61 6.72
N TYR A 97 -14.37 -7.77 5.40
CA TYR A 97 -15.31 -8.65 4.72
C TYR A 97 -15.18 -10.09 5.20
N LYS A 98 -13.95 -10.53 5.40
CA LYS A 98 -13.73 -11.89 5.89
C LYS A 98 -14.43 -12.12 7.23
N ARG A 99 -14.54 -11.08 8.03
CA ARG A 99 -15.20 -11.14 9.31
C ARG A 99 -16.72 -11.07 9.21
N VAL A 100 -17.25 -10.17 8.39
CA VAL A 100 -18.68 -9.86 8.40
C VAL A 100 -19.44 -10.40 7.18
N ALA A 101 -18.77 -10.62 6.09
CA ALA A 101 -19.38 -11.11 4.86
C ALA A 101 -18.36 -11.93 4.08
N PRO A 102 -18.01 -13.14 4.57
CA PRO A 102 -16.91 -13.91 3.99
C PRO A 102 -17.03 -14.16 2.49
N ASP A 103 -18.25 -14.24 1.99
CA ASP A 103 -18.46 -14.47 0.56
C ASP A 103 -17.97 -13.31 -0.30
N MET A 104 -17.82 -12.15 0.29
CA MET A 104 -17.35 -10.96 -0.42
C MET A 104 -15.84 -10.74 -0.29
N ALA A 105 -15.18 -11.53 0.55
CA ALA A 105 -13.74 -11.37 0.76
C ALA A 105 -12.98 -11.94 -0.43
N ASP A 106 -12.10 -11.11 -1.00
CA ASP A 106 -11.30 -11.52 -2.15
C ASP A 106 -9.88 -10.97 -1.98
N ALA A 107 -8.94 -11.89 -1.89
CA ALA A 107 -7.54 -11.53 -1.68
C ALA A 107 -6.76 -11.35 -2.99
N SER A 108 -7.37 -11.58 -4.13
CA SER A 108 -6.65 -11.52 -5.41
C SER A 108 -6.07 -10.15 -5.70
N GLU A 109 -6.79 -9.10 -5.33
CA GLU A 109 -6.31 -7.73 -5.53
C GLU A 109 -5.06 -7.45 -4.71
N LEU A 110 -4.97 -8.02 -3.52
CA LEU A 110 -3.81 -7.84 -2.66
C LEU A 110 -2.53 -8.34 -3.32
N GLU A 111 -2.61 -9.49 -3.95
CA GLU A 111 -1.44 -10.04 -4.64
C GLU A 111 -1.04 -9.19 -5.84
N ILE A 112 -2.01 -8.68 -6.56
CA ILE A 112 -1.74 -7.82 -7.70
C ILE A 112 -1.03 -6.54 -7.24
N ILE A 113 -1.54 -5.89 -6.20
CA ILE A 113 -0.94 -4.67 -5.68
C ILE A 113 0.45 -4.93 -5.14
N ARG A 114 0.61 -6.00 -4.39
CA ARG A 114 1.88 -6.39 -3.82
C ARG A 114 2.93 -6.63 -4.89
N SER A 115 2.56 -7.37 -5.92
CA SER A 115 3.46 -7.64 -7.04
C SER A 115 3.85 -6.37 -7.77
N ASP A 116 2.91 -5.45 -7.94
CA ASP A 116 3.19 -4.17 -8.59
C ASP A 116 4.17 -3.34 -7.76
N ILE A 117 3.97 -3.24 -6.46
CA ILE A 117 4.90 -2.52 -5.59
C ILE A 117 6.29 -3.13 -5.68
N ASN A 118 6.36 -4.46 -5.59
CA ASN A 118 7.64 -5.16 -5.65
C ASN A 118 8.34 -4.91 -6.98
N HIS A 119 7.60 -4.93 -8.07
CA HIS A 119 8.14 -4.65 -9.38
C HIS A 119 8.70 -3.23 -9.45
N ARG A 120 7.94 -2.27 -8.98
CA ARG A 120 8.34 -0.86 -9.04
C ARG A 120 9.54 -0.54 -8.16
N ILE A 121 9.59 -1.13 -6.97
CA ILE A 121 10.71 -0.86 -6.07
C ILE A 121 12.01 -1.45 -6.59
N ASN A 122 11.93 -2.42 -7.47
CA ASN A 122 13.09 -3.03 -8.10
C ASN A 122 13.43 -2.42 -9.46
N GLN A 123 12.71 -1.42 -9.89
CA GLN A 123 13.04 -0.73 -11.13
C GLN A 123 14.33 0.05 -10.98
N ARG A 124 15.15 -0.04 -12.02
CA ARG A 124 16.43 0.66 -12.05
C ARG A 124 16.45 1.59 -13.24
N ARG A 125 17.07 2.74 -13.07
CA ARG A 125 17.27 3.62 -14.19
C ARG A 125 18.13 2.91 -15.22
N LYS A 126 17.72 3.02 -16.45
CA LYS A 126 18.58 2.53 -17.49
C LYS A 126 19.83 3.39 -17.51
N PRO A 127 20.98 2.78 -17.62
CA PRO A 127 22.19 3.55 -17.79
C PRO A 127 21.98 4.46 -18.97
N VAL A 128 22.33 5.70 -18.81
CA VAL A 128 22.24 6.59 -19.92
C VAL A 128 23.36 6.23 -20.86
N ARG A 129 23.03 5.52 -21.90
CA ARG A 129 23.96 5.31 -22.90
C ARG A 129 23.98 6.52 -23.69
N ARG A 130 25.08 7.13 -23.74
CA ARG A 130 25.28 8.09 -24.69
C ARG A 130 25.13 7.49 -25.95
N PRO A 131 24.32 7.99 -26.73
CA PRO A 131 24.11 7.44 -27.99
C PRO A 131 25.39 7.59 -28.67
N VAL A 132 25.87 6.60 -28.96
CA VAL A 132 26.94 6.58 -29.74
C VAL A 132 26.44 6.77 -31.04
N LEU A 133 26.53 7.87 -31.47
CA LEU A 133 26.06 8.08 -32.59
C LEU A 133 26.92 7.77 -33.52
N PRO A 134 26.65 7.23 -34.24
CA PRO A 134 27.31 6.80 -35.13
C PRO A 134 27.50 7.64 -35.95
N LEU A 135 27.75 8.14 -35.96
CA LEU A 135 27.77 8.66 -36.48
C LEU A 135 28.39 8.95 -37.30
N ASN A 136 28.74 8.87 -37.62
CA ASN A 136 29.24 9.14 -38.15
C ASN A 136 29.40 8.69 -39.09
N PHE A 137 29.09 8.64 -39.35
CA PHE A 137 29.16 8.20 -40.25
C PHE A 137 29.01 8.62 -41.03
#